data_c4ec9fe2beeed04d37a9432ed8dbbf91
#
_entry.id   c4ec9fe2beeed04d37a9432ed8dbbf91
#
_cell.length_a   1.000
_cell.length_b   1.000
_cell.length_c   1.000
_cell.angle_alpha   90.00
_cell.angle_beta   90.00
_cell.angle_gamma   90.00
#
_symmetry.space_group_name_H-M   'P 1'
#
loop_
_entity.id
_entity.type
_entity.pdbx_description
1 polymer ?
#
loop_
_entity_poly.entity_id
_entity_poly.type
_entity_poly.pdbx_seq_one_letter_code
_entity_poly.pdbx_strand_id
1 'polypeptide(L)'
;MYIGFLTVCLGNMPLKEKAEWAAKNGFKALEVACWPQENDRDYSSCDIDVVNLDEREAETIKAYMREYGLKMTSLAYYDNNLHHDPQKRAFINNHVKKCIDAAGLLGVPSVGTFVGRNINKSIKDNFDEFEEVFSGLVSYAEDKGVKLIIENC
;
A
#
# COMPACT_ATOMS: atom_id res chain seq x y z
N MET A 1 19.87 11.86 3.55
CA MET A 1 18.57 11.58 4.24
C MET A 1 17.51 12.45 3.58
N TYR A 2 16.33 11.93 3.32
CA TYR A 2 15.19 12.68 2.80
C TYR A 2 13.96 12.39 3.67
N ILE A 3 13.04 13.35 3.71
CA ILE A 3 11.80 13.26 4.48
C ILE A 3 10.66 12.99 3.50
N GLY A 4 9.77 12.09 3.86
CA GLY A 4 8.52 11.78 3.16
C GLY A 4 7.37 11.63 4.13
N PHE A 5 6.18 11.40 3.61
CA PHE A 5 4.97 11.14 4.39
C PHE A 5 3.99 10.25 3.63
N LEU A 6 3.04 9.66 4.36
CA LEU A 6 1.93 8.90 3.79
C LEU A 6 0.88 9.85 3.22
N THR A 7 0.55 9.71 1.95
CA THR A 7 -0.29 10.65 1.20
C THR A 7 -1.72 10.81 1.71
N VAL A 8 -2.21 9.86 2.52
CA VAL A 8 -3.52 9.95 3.19
C VAL A 8 -3.67 11.23 4.04
N CYS A 9 -2.55 11.80 4.53
CA CYS A 9 -2.54 13.04 5.31
C CYS A 9 -3.10 14.26 4.56
N LEU A 10 -3.14 14.22 3.23
CA LEU A 10 -3.70 15.29 2.38
C LEU A 10 -5.13 15.01 1.90
N GLY A 11 -5.80 14.02 2.49
CA GLY A 11 -7.21 13.70 2.22
C GLY A 11 -7.46 13.34 0.76
N ASN A 12 -8.58 13.84 0.21
CA ASN A 12 -9.06 13.48 -1.13
C ASN A 12 -8.46 14.31 -2.28
N MET A 13 -7.35 15.00 -2.04
CA MET A 13 -6.61 15.69 -3.09
C MET A 13 -6.09 14.68 -4.12
N PRO A 14 -6.13 14.95 -5.44
CA PRO A 14 -5.54 14.07 -6.45
C PRO A 14 -4.04 13.84 -6.24
N LEU A 15 -3.54 12.64 -6.52
CA LEU A 15 -2.13 12.29 -6.26
C LEU A 15 -1.13 13.27 -6.90
N LYS A 16 -1.41 13.74 -8.12
CA LYS A 16 -0.54 14.73 -8.80
C LYS A 16 -0.45 16.03 -8.03
N GLU A 17 -1.55 16.51 -7.47
CA GLU A 17 -1.59 17.73 -6.65
C GLU A 17 -0.88 17.51 -5.30
N LYS A 18 -1.04 16.32 -4.68
CA LYS A 18 -0.28 15.93 -3.49
C LYS A 18 1.22 15.94 -3.75
N ALA A 19 1.65 15.41 -4.89
CA ALA A 19 3.04 15.38 -5.30
C ALA A 19 3.59 16.81 -5.53
N GLU A 20 2.85 17.66 -6.21
CA GLU A 20 3.23 19.06 -6.41
C GLU A 20 3.36 19.80 -5.06
N TRP A 21 2.38 19.62 -4.18
CA TRP A 21 2.42 20.19 -2.83
C TRP A 21 3.63 19.70 -2.03
N ALA A 22 3.89 18.39 -2.05
CA ALA A 22 5.03 17.80 -1.35
C ALA A 22 6.35 18.40 -1.83
N ALA A 23 6.55 18.50 -3.15
CA ALA A 23 7.76 19.08 -3.72
C ALA A 23 7.95 20.54 -3.33
N LYS A 24 6.88 21.36 -3.39
CA LYS A 24 6.89 22.77 -2.99
C LYS A 24 7.22 22.96 -1.50
N ASN A 25 6.86 21.99 -0.65
CA ASN A 25 7.13 22.03 0.78
C ASN A 25 8.42 21.28 1.21
N GLY A 26 9.28 20.92 0.24
CA GLY A 26 10.61 20.38 0.51
C GLY A 26 10.68 18.89 0.80
N PHE A 27 9.57 18.16 0.71
CA PHE A 27 9.56 16.69 0.79
C PHE A 27 10.25 16.08 -0.43
N LYS A 28 10.80 14.89 -0.26
CA LYS A 28 11.55 14.17 -1.31
C LYS A 28 11.03 12.75 -1.53
N ALA A 29 10.10 12.30 -0.71
CA ALA A 29 9.55 10.95 -0.79
C ALA A 29 8.06 10.93 -0.41
N LEU A 30 7.34 9.99 -0.99
CA LEU A 30 5.96 9.69 -0.64
C LEU A 30 5.81 8.19 -0.42
N GLU A 31 5.05 7.83 0.59
CA GLU A 31 4.36 6.58 0.71
C GLU A 31 2.94 6.81 0.19
N VAL A 32 2.54 6.06 -0.85
CA VAL A 32 1.31 6.37 -1.58
C VAL A 32 0.17 5.47 -1.15
N ALA A 33 -0.94 6.08 -0.74
CA ALA A 33 -2.14 5.42 -0.27
C ALA A 33 -2.87 4.69 -1.41
N CYS A 34 -3.19 3.42 -1.19
CA CYS A 34 -3.78 2.53 -2.20
C CYS A 34 -4.97 1.73 -1.62
N TRP A 35 -5.82 2.36 -0.80
CA TRP A 35 -7.05 1.70 -0.34
C TRP A 35 -8.02 1.46 -1.51
N PRO A 36 -8.93 0.48 -1.41
CA PRO A 36 -10.03 0.34 -2.38
C PRO A 36 -10.81 1.64 -2.52
N GLN A 37 -11.33 1.94 -3.72
CA GLN A 37 -12.14 3.14 -3.96
C GLN A 37 -13.39 3.16 -3.06
N GLU A 38 -14.03 2.00 -2.94
CA GLU A 38 -15.19 1.82 -2.06
C GLU A 38 -14.71 1.30 -0.70
N ASN A 39 -14.37 2.22 0.19
CA ASN A 39 -14.09 1.88 1.58
C ASN A 39 -14.70 2.95 2.50
N ASP A 40 -15.08 2.53 3.68
CA ASP A 40 -15.73 3.34 4.72
C ASP A 40 -14.80 3.71 5.88
N ARG A 41 -13.49 3.52 5.71
CA ARG A 41 -12.51 3.80 6.76
C ARG A 41 -12.14 5.27 6.80
N ASP A 42 -12.16 5.83 7.99
CA ASP A 42 -11.51 7.11 8.26
C ASP A 42 -10.00 7.02 7.98
N TYR A 43 -9.39 8.10 7.54
CA TYR A 43 -7.96 8.17 7.25
C TYR A 43 -7.48 7.18 6.18
N SER A 44 -8.25 7.03 5.12
CA SER A 44 -7.90 6.27 3.94
C SER A 44 -8.02 7.12 2.69
N SER A 45 -7.29 6.78 1.63
CA SER A 45 -7.50 7.33 0.30
C SER A 45 -7.09 6.32 -0.78
N CYS A 46 -7.73 6.41 -1.94
CA CYS A 46 -7.33 5.69 -3.14
C CYS A 46 -6.58 6.68 -4.05
N ASP A 47 -5.30 6.85 -3.81
CA ASP A 47 -4.47 7.75 -4.61
C ASP A 47 -3.99 7.08 -5.89
N ILE A 48 -3.89 5.76 -5.88
CA ILE A 48 -3.69 4.91 -7.06
C ILE A 48 -4.72 3.78 -6.98
N ASP A 49 -5.55 3.65 -8.02
CA ASP A 49 -6.43 2.50 -8.18
C ASP A 49 -5.62 1.29 -8.68
N VAL A 50 -5.07 0.54 -7.73
CA VAL A 50 -4.22 -0.62 -8.03
C VAL A 50 -4.95 -1.78 -8.73
N VAL A 51 -6.28 -1.75 -8.74
CA VAL A 51 -7.10 -2.78 -9.41
C VAL A 51 -7.14 -2.55 -10.92
N ASN A 52 -7.21 -1.28 -11.33
CA ASN A 52 -7.35 -0.87 -12.73
C ASN A 52 -6.07 -0.24 -13.32
N LEU A 53 -4.98 -0.16 -12.55
CA LEU A 53 -3.72 0.44 -12.99
C LEU A 53 -3.16 -0.30 -14.21
N ASP A 54 -3.01 0.42 -15.31
CA ASP A 54 -2.35 -0.05 -16.52
C ASP A 54 -0.94 0.55 -16.71
N GLU A 55 -0.20 0.06 -17.71
CA GLU A 55 1.15 0.55 -18.03
C GLU A 55 1.17 2.04 -18.37
N ARG A 56 0.15 2.56 -19.07
CA ARG A 56 0.06 3.95 -19.49
C ARG A 56 -0.11 4.88 -18.29
N GLU A 57 -0.99 4.51 -17.37
CA GLU A 57 -1.22 5.27 -16.15
C GLU A 57 0.01 5.20 -15.24
N ALA A 58 0.64 4.03 -15.10
CA ALA A 58 1.87 3.86 -14.35
C ALA A 58 3.00 4.76 -14.89
N GLU A 59 3.20 4.84 -16.21
CA GLU A 59 4.18 5.75 -16.81
C GLU A 59 3.84 7.23 -16.58
N THR A 60 2.56 7.58 -16.61
CA THR A 60 2.10 8.94 -16.27
C THR A 60 2.45 9.31 -14.84
N ILE A 61 2.20 8.40 -13.88
CA ILE A 61 2.54 8.60 -12.47
C ILE A 61 4.05 8.74 -12.30
N LYS A 62 4.84 7.84 -12.88
CA LYS A 62 6.30 7.90 -12.85
C LYS A 62 6.84 9.20 -13.45
N ALA A 63 6.21 9.71 -14.51
CA ALA A 63 6.64 10.94 -15.18
C ALA A 63 6.53 12.16 -14.27
N TYR A 64 5.36 12.41 -13.66
CA TYR A 64 5.24 13.58 -12.79
C TYR A 64 5.98 13.42 -11.44
N MET A 65 6.15 12.19 -10.93
CA MET A 65 7.02 11.97 -9.77
C MET A 65 8.47 12.37 -10.07
N ARG A 66 8.98 12.01 -11.26
CA ARG A 66 10.31 12.46 -11.72
C ARG A 66 10.38 13.96 -11.91
N GLU A 67 9.37 14.57 -12.53
CA GLU A 67 9.28 16.01 -12.76
C GLU A 67 9.38 16.80 -11.45
N TYR A 68 8.67 16.34 -10.41
CA TYR A 68 8.71 16.96 -9.07
C TYR A 68 9.91 16.54 -8.21
N GLY A 69 10.76 15.64 -8.70
CA GLY A 69 11.93 15.14 -7.96
C GLY A 69 11.57 14.33 -6.72
N LEU A 70 10.44 13.64 -6.77
CA LEU A 70 9.93 12.80 -5.68
C LEU A 70 10.20 11.33 -5.93
N LYS A 71 10.39 10.57 -4.84
CA LYS A 71 10.46 9.11 -4.83
C LYS A 71 9.20 8.52 -4.20
N MET A 72 8.61 7.54 -4.85
CA MET A 72 7.66 6.65 -4.18
C MET A 72 8.46 5.58 -3.44
N THR A 73 8.38 5.58 -2.12
CA THR A 73 9.14 4.65 -1.27
C THR A 73 8.37 3.40 -0.94
N SER A 74 7.05 3.50 -0.88
CA SER A 74 6.14 2.39 -0.60
C SER A 74 4.76 2.68 -1.18
N LEU A 75 4.00 1.65 -1.50
CA LEU A 75 2.55 1.71 -1.59
C LEU A 75 1.97 1.23 -0.27
N ALA A 76 0.90 1.89 0.20
CA ALA A 76 0.33 1.64 1.51
C ALA A 76 -1.13 1.15 1.42
N TYR A 77 -1.38 -0.01 2.01
CA TYR A 77 -2.72 -0.50 2.30
C TYR A 77 -2.75 -1.15 3.67
N TYR A 78 -3.18 -0.39 4.66
CA TYR A 78 -3.16 -0.81 6.06
C TYR A 78 -4.53 -1.33 6.48
N ASP A 79 -4.69 -2.66 6.45
CA ASP A 79 -5.89 -3.35 6.90
C ASP A 79 -5.56 -4.65 7.65
N ASN A 80 -6.59 -5.28 8.24
CA ASN A 80 -6.46 -6.49 9.05
C ASN A 80 -6.36 -7.75 8.16
N ASN A 81 -5.14 -8.16 7.83
CA ASN A 81 -4.89 -9.36 7.02
C ASN A 81 -5.30 -10.68 7.68
N LEU A 82 -5.55 -10.68 8.98
CA LEU A 82 -6.05 -11.83 9.76
C LEU A 82 -7.53 -11.65 10.16
N HIS A 83 -8.32 -10.91 9.38
CA HIS A 83 -9.71 -10.64 9.72
C HIS A 83 -10.48 -11.94 9.97
N HIS A 84 -11.33 -11.95 11.02
CA HIS A 84 -12.07 -13.15 11.46
C HIS A 84 -13.11 -13.64 10.43
N ASP A 85 -13.67 -12.73 9.64
CA ASP A 85 -14.53 -13.09 8.50
C ASP A 85 -13.63 -13.54 7.33
N PRO A 86 -13.79 -14.81 6.85
CA PRO A 86 -12.95 -15.34 5.78
C PRO A 86 -13.09 -14.62 4.44
N GLN A 87 -14.29 -14.11 4.12
CA GLN A 87 -14.54 -13.39 2.86
C GLN A 87 -13.83 -12.04 2.89
N LYS A 88 -13.94 -11.30 3.99
CA LYS A 88 -13.25 -10.03 4.18
C LYS A 88 -11.73 -10.23 4.23
N ARG A 89 -11.25 -11.28 4.90
CA ARG A 89 -9.83 -11.64 4.89
C ARG A 89 -9.31 -11.89 3.47
N ALA A 90 -10.02 -12.71 2.70
CA ALA A 90 -9.65 -13.00 1.32
C ALA A 90 -9.62 -11.74 0.45
N PHE A 91 -10.59 -10.85 0.61
CA PHE A 91 -10.62 -9.55 -0.07
C PHE A 91 -9.39 -8.71 0.28
N ILE A 92 -9.06 -8.56 1.57
CA ILE A 92 -7.91 -7.79 2.05
C ILE A 92 -6.61 -8.37 1.51
N ASN A 93 -6.40 -9.68 1.65
CA ASN A 93 -5.17 -10.33 1.17
C ASN A 93 -5.03 -10.22 -0.37
N ASN A 94 -6.13 -10.33 -1.11
CA ASN A 94 -6.10 -10.11 -2.57
C ASN A 94 -5.79 -8.66 -2.93
N HIS A 95 -6.28 -7.68 -2.17
CA HIS A 95 -5.95 -6.28 -2.42
C HIS A 95 -4.47 -5.98 -2.14
N VAL A 96 -3.88 -6.58 -1.09
CA VAL A 96 -2.41 -6.52 -0.85
C VAL A 96 -1.64 -7.04 -2.06
N LYS A 97 -2.07 -8.16 -2.68
CA LYS A 97 -1.45 -8.68 -3.91
C LYS A 97 -1.58 -7.70 -5.08
N LYS A 98 -2.70 -6.98 -5.21
CA LYS A 98 -2.86 -5.91 -6.21
C LYS A 98 -1.92 -4.74 -5.96
N CYS A 99 -1.70 -4.36 -4.70
CA CYS A 99 -0.67 -3.37 -4.36
C CYS A 99 0.73 -3.85 -4.73
N ILE A 100 1.05 -5.14 -4.54
CA ILE A 100 2.34 -5.72 -4.93
C ILE A 100 2.52 -5.69 -6.45
N ASP A 101 1.49 -6.07 -7.24
CA ASP A 101 1.52 -5.99 -8.71
C ASP A 101 1.75 -4.55 -9.18
N ALA A 102 1.00 -3.60 -8.59
CA ALA A 102 1.14 -2.17 -8.89
C ALA A 102 2.53 -1.63 -8.52
N ALA A 103 3.09 -2.05 -7.38
CA ALA A 103 4.44 -1.69 -6.96
C ALA A 103 5.50 -2.17 -7.97
N GLY A 104 5.38 -3.40 -8.45
CA GLY A 104 6.23 -3.93 -9.52
C GLY A 104 6.14 -3.11 -10.80
N LEU A 105 4.93 -2.75 -11.24
CA LEU A 105 4.68 -1.95 -12.44
C LEU A 105 5.23 -0.52 -12.33
N LEU A 106 5.08 0.09 -11.15
CA LEU A 106 5.56 1.44 -10.85
C LEU A 106 7.06 1.50 -10.52
N GLY A 107 7.72 0.36 -10.29
CA GLY A 107 9.09 0.30 -9.81
C GLY A 107 9.23 0.78 -8.36
N VAL A 108 8.19 0.63 -7.54
CA VAL A 108 8.19 0.96 -6.11
C VAL A 108 8.75 -0.23 -5.33
N PRO A 109 9.71 -0.03 -4.42
CA PRO A 109 10.46 -1.13 -3.82
C PRO A 109 9.68 -1.92 -2.75
N SER A 110 8.57 -1.37 -2.24
CA SER A 110 7.87 -1.98 -1.11
C SER A 110 6.38 -1.69 -1.06
N VAL A 111 5.66 -2.56 -0.35
CA VAL A 111 4.25 -2.40 0.03
C VAL A 111 4.14 -2.49 1.54
N GLY A 112 3.52 -1.48 2.17
CA GLY A 112 3.24 -1.43 3.60
C GLY A 112 1.84 -1.96 3.90
N THR A 113 1.72 -2.81 4.95
CA THR A 113 0.44 -3.33 5.44
C THR A 113 0.48 -3.64 6.93
N PHE A 114 -0.70 -3.86 7.54
CA PHE A 114 -0.80 -4.38 8.91
C PHE A 114 -0.89 -5.90 8.92
N VAL A 115 -0.49 -6.51 10.04
CA VAL A 115 -0.84 -7.91 10.31
C VAL A 115 -2.32 -8.00 10.69
N GLY A 116 -2.74 -7.21 11.65
CA GLY A 116 -4.05 -7.32 12.26
C GLY A 116 -4.17 -8.54 13.18
N ARG A 117 -5.40 -8.94 13.48
CA ARG A 117 -5.67 -10.16 14.24
C ARG A 117 -7.08 -10.70 13.99
N ASN A 118 -7.24 -11.99 14.19
CA ASN A 118 -8.54 -12.64 14.35
C ASN A 118 -8.97 -12.51 15.82
N ILE A 119 -10.00 -11.70 16.08
CA ILE A 119 -10.47 -11.40 17.44
C ILE A 119 -11.10 -12.62 18.15
N ASN A 120 -11.46 -13.66 17.40
CA ASN A 120 -12.07 -14.88 17.91
C ASN A 120 -11.03 -15.95 18.30
N LYS A 121 -9.74 -15.65 18.16
CA LYS A 121 -8.64 -16.58 18.40
C LYS A 121 -7.70 -16.08 19.50
N SER A 122 -6.99 -17.02 20.13
CA SER A 122 -5.90 -16.69 21.05
C SER A 122 -4.74 -15.99 20.33
N ILE A 123 -3.85 -15.33 21.09
CA ILE A 123 -2.65 -14.74 20.50
C ILE A 123 -1.80 -15.81 19.80
N LYS A 124 -1.64 -16.98 20.43
CA LYS A 124 -0.88 -18.10 19.85
C LYS A 124 -1.46 -18.54 18.50
N ASP A 125 -2.78 -18.77 18.44
CA ASP A 125 -3.41 -19.19 17.19
C ASP A 125 -3.37 -18.11 16.09
N ASN A 126 -3.28 -16.83 16.49
CA ASN A 126 -3.05 -15.74 15.55
C ASN A 126 -1.62 -15.76 14.97
N PHE A 127 -0.62 -16.22 15.71
CA PHE A 127 0.73 -16.43 15.17
C PHE A 127 0.76 -17.55 14.12
N ASP A 128 0.04 -18.63 14.36
CA ASP A 128 -0.06 -19.74 13.39
C ASP A 128 -0.74 -19.24 12.09
N GLU A 129 -1.85 -18.46 12.19
CA GLU A 129 -2.48 -17.82 11.03
C GLU A 129 -1.59 -16.78 10.33
N PHE A 130 -0.81 -16.03 11.09
CA PHE A 130 0.16 -15.09 10.53
C PHE A 130 1.18 -15.82 9.65
N GLU A 131 1.77 -16.90 10.13
CA GLU A 131 2.74 -17.68 9.37
C GLU A 131 2.13 -18.19 8.06
N GLU A 132 0.91 -18.73 8.11
CA GLU A 132 0.20 -19.22 6.91
C GLU A 132 -0.06 -18.10 5.90
N VAL A 133 -0.66 -16.99 6.31
CA VAL A 133 -1.07 -15.90 5.44
C VAL A 133 0.14 -15.15 4.88
N PHE A 134 1.09 -14.80 5.74
CA PHE A 134 2.22 -13.97 5.33
C PHE A 134 3.29 -14.74 4.56
N SER A 135 3.46 -16.03 4.77
CA SER A 135 4.31 -16.85 3.89
C SER A 135 3.86 -16.76 2.43
N GLY A 136 2.54 -16.82 2.19
CA GLY A 136 1.99 -16.68 0.85
C GLY A 136 2.12 -15.27 0.26
N LEU A 137 1.91 -14.23 1.08
CA LEU A 137 2.05 -12.83 0.64
C LEU A 137 3.52 -12.45 0.37
N VAL A 138 4.43 -12.90 1.23
CA VAL A 138 5.88 -12.64 1.09
C VAL A 138 6.42 -13.33 -0.17
N SER A 139 6.11 -14.62 -0.38
CA SER A 139 6.51 -15.35 -1.60
C SER A 139 6.00 -14.63 -2.86
N TYR A 140 4.73 -14.17 -2.85
CA TYR A 140 4.17 -13.41 -3.96
C TYR A 140 4.92 -12.09 -4.21
N ALA A 141 5.30 -11.39 -3.15
CA ALA A 141 6.03 -10.14 -3.26
C ALA A 141 7.48 -10.36 -3.76
N GLU A 142 8.15 -11.40 -3.29
CA GLU A 142 9.50 -11.80 -3.74
C GLU A 142 9.51 -12.10 -5.23
N ASP A 143 8.53 -12.82 -5.75
CA ASP A 143 8.39 -13.13 -7.18
C ASP A 143 8.27 -11.86 -8.05
N LYS A 144 7.81 -10.76 -7.47
CA LYS A 144 7.69 -9.45 -8.14
C LYS A 144 8.85 -8.50 -7.84
N GLY A 145 9.84 -8.93 -7.05
CA GLY A 145 10.95 -8.09 -6.61
C GLY A 145 10.54 -6.97 -5.66
N VAL A 146 9.41 -7.12 -4.97
CA VAL A 146 8.83 -6.14 -4.03
C VAL A 146 8.99 -6.64 -2.60
N LYS A 147 9.29 -5.74 -1.66
CA LYS A 147 9.35 -6.07 -0.23
C LYS A 147 8.00 -5.81 0.42
N LEU A 148 7.54 -6.76 1.22
CA LEU A 148 6.39 -6.54 2.10
C LEU A 148 6.87 -5.99 3.45
N ILE A 149 6.36 -4.83 3.83
CA ILE A 149 6.71 -4.16 5.09
C ILE A 149 5.50 -4.25 6.03
N ILE A 150 5.76 -4.68 7.26
CA ILE A 150 4.75 -4.74 8.32
C ILE A 150 4.93 -3.54 9.24
N GLU A 151 3.85 -2.79 9.44
CA GLU A 151 3.80 -1.70 10.39
C GLU A 151 3.00 -2.12 11.63
N ASN A 152 3.47 -1.71 12.79
CA ASN A 152 2.75 -1.88 14.05
C ASN A 152 1.68 -0.80 14.19
N CYS A 153 0.51 -1.21 14.62
CA CYS A 153 -0.60 -0.33 14.95
C CYS A 153 -0.84 -0.28 16.46
#